data_c4dbd7667e6ea5bb8cdcff5ba89bc6b3
#
_entry.id   c4dbd7667e6ea5bb8cdcff5ba89bc6b3
#
_cell.length_a   1.000
_cell.length_b   1.000
_cell.length_c   1.000
_cell.angle_alpha   90.00
_cell.angle_beta   90.00
_cell.angle_gamma   90.00
#
_symmetry.space_group_name_H-M   'P 1'
#
loop_
_entity.id
_entity.type
_entity.pdbx_description
1 polymer ?
#
loop_
_entity_poly.entity_id
_entity_poly.type
_entity_poly.pdbx_seq_one_letter_code
_entity_poly.pdbx_strand_id
1 'polypeptide(L)'
;MEHTKSLGNQMSKPVKCIYYAVTLFGNAIWNKIPSRHLRKWFYQLLGAKMGKNTFPCRRVEILLPQGLKLGDGVAVGWFAELDARGGITVDHDTNISSHVKMITGSHDIDDPDFTADFKPIHVGHHCWIGTGATILQGVNIGNGAVVAAGAVVTKDIP
;
A
#
# COMPACT_ATOMS: atom_id res chain seq x y z
N MET A 1 14.90 -20.94 -0.44
CA MET A 1 14.52 -19.65 -1.09
C MET A 1 14.99 -18.51 -0.19
N GLU A 2 15.46 -17.40 -0.77
CA GLU A 2 15.88 -16.24 0.01
C GLU A 2 14.63 -15.42 0.36
N HIS A 3 14.27 -15.35 1.66
CA HIS A 3 13.09 -14.61 2.13
C HIS A 3 13.40 -13.11 2.15
N THR A 4 12.52 -12.34 1.54
CA THR A 4 12.66 -10.87 1.53
C THR A 4 12.09 -10.28 2.83
N LYS A 5 12.93 -9.56 3.56
CA LYS A 5 12.55 -8.93 4.83
C LYS A 5 11.74 -7.65 4.60
N SER A 6 10.76 -7.39 5.48
CA SER A 6 10.04 -6.11 5.51
C SER A 6 11.00 -4.92 5.55
N LEU A 7 10.68 -3.86 4.82
CA LEU A 7 11.41 -2.58 4.86
C LEU A 7 11.53 -2.02 6.29
N GLY A 8 10.56 -2.29 7.16
CA GLY A 8 10.61 -1.92 8.58
C GLY A 8 11.72 -2.60 9.38
N ASN A 9 12.29 -3.71 8.88
CA ASN A 9 13.40 -4.38 9.56
C ASN A 9 14.73 -3.66 9.42
N GLN A 10 14.81 -2.60 8.62
CA GLN A 10 15.97 -1.72 8.53
C GLN A 10 16.06 -0.73 9.71
N MET A 11 14.99 -0.58 10.49
CA MET A 11 14.95 0.27 11.67
C MET A 11 15.42 -0.47 12.92
N SER A 12 16.07 0.26 13.87
CA SER A 12 16.33 -0.28 15.21
C SER A 12 15.02 -0.58 15.94
N LYS A 13 15.02 -1.57 16.85
CA LYS A 13 13.79 -2.01 17.55
C LYS A 13 12.99 -0.86 18.20
N PRO A 14 13.59 0.08 18.99
CA PRO A 14 12.82 1.16 19.61
C PRO A 14 12.22 2.12 18.56
N VAL A 15 12.97 2.48 17.52
CA VAL A 15 12.49 3.35 16.44
C VAL A 15 11.34 2.70 15.70
N LYS A 16 11.45 1.41 15.39
CA LYS A 16 10.38 0.62 14.76
C LYS A 16 9.11 0.64 15.60
N CYS A 17 9.22 0.42 16.92
CA CYS A 17 8.06 0.41 17.82
C CYS A 17 7.33 1.76 17.81
N ILE A 18 8.07 2.87 17.96
CA ILE A 18 7.51 4.24 17.94
C ILE A 18 6.86 4.51 16.56
N TYR A 19 7.54 4.17 15.47
CA TYR A 19 7.04 4.39 14.12
C TYR A 19 5.70 3.66 13.89
N TYR A 20 5.60 2.39 14.29
CA TYR A 20 4.35 1.64 14.18
C TYR A 20 3.25 2.21 15.08
N ALA A 21 3.57 2.62 16.32
CA ALA A 21 2.60 3.25 17.21
C ALA A 21 2.02 4.55 16.60
N VAL A 22 2.87 5.40 16.01
CA VAL A 22 2.43 6.63 15.33
C VAL A 22 1.61 6.31 14.07
N THR A 23 2.01 5.29 13.31
CA THR A 23 1.26 4.84 12.13
C THR A 23 -0.13 4.32 12.51
N LEU A 24 -0.23 3.50 13.56
CA LEU A 24 -1.51 3.00 14.07
C LEU A 24 -2.40 4.12 14.59
N PHE A 25 -1.84 5.10 15.31
CA PHE A 25 -2.57 6.30 15.71
C PHE A 25 -3.10 7.06 14.49
N GLY A 26 -2.28 7.19 13.44
CA GLY A 26 -2.69 7.80 12.17
C GLY A 26 -3.86 7.07 11.53
N ASN A 27 -3.79 5.75 11.47
CA ASN A 27 -4.87 4.92 10.93
C ASN A 27 -6.14 4.95 11.82
N ALA A 28 -5.99 5.03 13.13
CA ALA A 28 -7.12 5.06 14.05
C ALA A 28 -7.87 6.41 14.08
N ILE A 29 -7.14 7.52 13.98
CA ILE A 29 -7.67 8.87 14.23
C ILE A 29 -7.45 9.80 13.05
N TRP A 30 -6.19 9.96 12.61
CA TRP A 30 -5.81 11.00 11.65
C TRP A 30 -6.41 10.80 10.26
N ASN A 31 -6.52 9.55 9.79
CA ASN A 31 -7.13 9.25 8.50
C ASN A 31 -8.62 9.59 8.39
N LYS A 32 -9.30 9.89 9.52
CA LYS A 32 -10.71 10.28 9.57
C LYS A 32 -10.92 11.79 9.42
N ILE A 33 -9.87 12.61 9.52
CA ILE A 33 -9.93 14.06 9.39
C ILE A 33 -10.50 14.42 8.01
N PRO A 34 -11.46 15.37 7.89
CA PRO A 34 -12.08 15.74 6.61
C PRO A 34 -11.07 16.27 5.57
N SER A 35 -10.05 17.02 6.00
CA SER A 35 -9.06 17.63 5.11
C SER A 35 -8.17 16.59 4.43
N ARG A 36 -8.30 16.46 3.11
CA ARG A 36 -7.43 15.58 2.29
C ARG A 36 -5.96 15.99 2.34
N HIS A 37 -5.68 17.29 2.45
CA HIS A 37 -4.32 17.84 2.50
C HIS A 37 -3.62 17.45 3.82
N LEU A 38 -4.32 17.55 4.95
CA LEU A 38 -3.77 17.13 6.25
C LEU A 38 -3.50 15.63 6.30
N ARG A 39 -4.40 14.79 5.74
CA ARG A 39 -4.15 13.35 5.67
C ARG A 39 -2.92 13.02 4.82
N LYS A 40 -2.80 13.62 3.62
CA LYS A 40 -1.62 13.48 2.78
C LYS A 40 -0.35 13.90 3.50
N TRP A 41 -0.35 15.09 4.09
CA TRP A 41 0.78 15.63 4.84
C TRP A 41 1.24 14.67 5.95
N PHE A 42 0.30 14.13 6.71
CA PHE A 42 0.62 13.18 7.79
C PHE A 42 1.36 11.94 7.27
N TYR A 43 0.85 11.30 6.23
CA TYR A 43 1.51 10.12 5.67
C TYR A 43 2.85 10.46 4.98
N GLN A 44 2.97 11.65 4.40
CA GLN A 44 4.26 12.12 3.86
C GLN A 44 5.28 12.36 4.97
N LEU A 45 4.86 12.87 6.12
CA LEU A 45 5.72 13.01 7.30
C LEU A 45 6.24 11.64 7.79
N LEU A 46 5.44 10.58 7.64
CA LEU A 46 5.83 9.20 7.90
C LEU A 46 6.60 8.54 6.73
N GLY A 47 7.00 9.30 5.72
CA GLY A 47 7.86 8.84 4.63
C GLY A 47 7.14 8.37 3.37
N ALA A 48 5.80 8.41 3.29
CA ALA A 48 5.10 8.11 2.04
C ALA A 48 5.45 9.14 0.96
N LYS A 49 5.68 8.67 -0.27
CA LYS A 49 5.88 9.54 -1.43
C LYS A 49 4.56 9.66 -2.18
N MET A 50 4.01 10.86 -2.27
CA MET A 50 2.73 11.12 -2.95
C MET A 50 2.87 12.32 -3.87
N GLY A 51 2.60 12.11 -5.15
CA GLY A 51 2.68 13.10 -6.20
C GLY A 51 1.67 14.24 -6.12
N LYS A 52 1.68 15.09 -7.13
CA LYS A 52 0.71 16.20 -7.24
C LYS A 52 -0.70 15.64 -7.46
N ASN A 53 -1.71 16.30 -6.90
CA ASN A 53 -3.13 15.93 -7.03
C ASN A 53 -3.46 14.48 -6.56
N THR A 54 -2.57 13.87 -5.79
CA THR A 54 -2.74 12.53 -5.20
C THR A 54 -3.14 12.68 -3.74
N PHE A 55 -4.29 12.13 -3.37
CA PHE A 55 -4.82 12.23 -2.01
C PHE A 55 -5.53 10.93 -1.61
N PRO A 56 -5.17 10.33 -0.47
CA PRO A 56 -5.96 9.25 0.08
C PRO A 56 -7.32 9.77 0.57
N CYS A 57 -8.40 9.05 0.29
CA CYS A 57 -9.70 9.29 0.88
C CYS A 57 -9.66 9.05 2.39
N ARG A 58 -10.78 9.32 3.09
CA ARG A 58 -10.90 9.04 4.52
C ARG A 58 -10.91 7.53 4.76
N ARG A 59 -10.38 7.13 5.92
CA ARG A 59 -10.34 5.73 6.38
C ARG A 59 -9.53 4.80 5.46
N VAL A 60 -8.57 5.36 4.73
CA VAL A 60 -7.52 4.58 4.09
C VAL A 60 -6.52 4.18 5.16
N GLU A 61 -6.22 2.90 5.26
CA GLU A 61 -5.22 2.38 6.18
C GLU A 61 -3.92 2.11 5.45
N ILE A 62 -2.82 2.65 5.96
CA ILE A 62 -1.50 2.47 5.38
C ILE A 62 -0.58 1.86 6.43
N LEU A 63 -0.04 0.68 6.13
CA LEU A 63 0.95 0.04 6.97
C LEU A 63 2.34 0.29 6.38
N LEU A 64 3.25 0.82 7.19
CA LEU A 64 4.59 1.25 6.79
C LEU A 64 4.59 2.30 5.66
N PRO A 65 4.09 3.55 5.89
CA PRO A 65 4.00 4.60 4.87
C PRO A 65 5.28 4.87 4.08
N GLN A 66 6.47 4.71 4.67
CA GLN A 66 7.76 4.88 3.97
C GLN A 66 7.95 3.93 2.77
N GLY A 67 7.23 2.80 2.72
CA GLY A 67 7.23 1.87 1.59
C GLY A 67 6.25 2.24 0.48
N LEU A 68 5.44 3.30 0.66
CA LEU A 68 4.40 3.68 -0.29
C LEU A 68 4.88 4.79 -1.23
N LYS A 69 4.74 4.55 -2.54
CA LYS A 69 4.99 5.54 -3.60
C LYS A 69 3.76 5.62 -4.50
N LEU A 70 3.12 6.78 -4.54
CA LEU A 70 2.00 7.08 -5.43
C LEU A 70 2.40 8.23 -6.35
N GLY A 71 2.27 8.04 -7.66
CA GLY A 71 2.52 9.04 -8.69
C GLY A 71 1.55 10.23 -8.64
N ASP A 72 1.65 11.10 -9.62
CA ASP A 72 0.74 12.24 -9.78
C ASP A 72 -0.67 11.76 -10.16
N GLY A 73 -1.71 12.43 -9.68
CA GLY A 73 -3.09 12.14 -10.07
C GLY A 73 -3.67 10.81 -9.56
N VAL A 74 -2.97 10.08 -8.68
CA VAL A 74 -3.47 8.81 -8.14
C VAL A 74 -4.59 9.07 -7.15
N ALA A 75 -5.75 8.46 -7.40
CA ALA A 75 -6.88 8.46 -6.47
C ALA A 75 -6.87 7.18 -5.63
N VAL A 76 -7.03 7.32 -4.30
CA VAL A 76 -7.18 6.17 -3.38
C VAL A 76 -8.51 6.26 -2.68
N GLY A 77 -9.39 5.30 -2.98
CA GLY A 77 -10.76 5.24 -2.49
C GLY A 77 -10.86 4.99 -0.98
N TRP A 78 -12.07 5.12 -0.46
CA TRP A 78 -12.37 4.97 0.96
C TRP A 78 -12.15 3.52 1.41
N PHE A 79 -11.66 3.35 2.64
CA PHE A 79 -11.42 2.05 3.26
C PHE A 79 -10.43 1.16 2.48
N ALA A 80 -9.60 1.73 1.61
CA ALA A 80 -8.51 0.97 1.03
C ALA A 80 -7.47 0.63 2.09
N GLU A 81 -6.88 -0.55 1.98
CA GLU A 81 -5.86 -1.08 2.89
C GLU A 81 -4.57 -1.32 2.10
N LEU A 82 -3.51 -0.56 2.43
CA LEU A 82 -2.24 -0.58 1.72
C LEU A 82 -1.13 -1.05 2.67
N ASP A 83 -0.85 -2.35 2.64
CA ASP A 83 0.29 -2.91 3.36
C ASP A 83 1.57 -2.72 2.55
N ALA A 84 2.29 -1.64 2.81
CA ALA A 84 3.50 -1.28 2.09
C ALA A 84 4.80 -1.82 2.74
N ARG A 85 4.73 -2.86 3.58
CA ARG A 85 5.90 -3.45 4.23
C ARG A 85 6.92 -4.05 3.25
N GLY A 86 6.46 -4.57 2.10
CA GLY A 86 7.31 -5.02 0.99
C GLY A 86 7.55 -3.96 -0.09
N GLY A 87 6.83 -2.84 -0.01
CA GLY A 87 6.84 -1.76 -0.99
C GLY A 87 5.62 -1.78 -1.92
N ILE A 88 4.97 -0.63 -2.09
CA ILE A 88 3.91 -0.42 -3.08
C ILE A 88 4.30 0.78 -3.93
N THR A 89 4.31 0.60 -5.25
CA THR A 89 4.50 1.69 -6.22
C THR A 89 3.32 1.71 -7.16
N VAL A 90 2.68 2.88 -7.29
CA VAL A 90 1.58 3.12 -8.23
C VAL A 90 1.95 4.32 -9.07
N ASP A 91 1.96 4.16 -10.39
CA ASP A 91 2.28 5.23 -11.32
C ASP A 91 1.12 6.22 -11.46
N HIS A 92 1.35 7.29 -12.23
CA HIS A 92 0.45 8.42 -12.35
C HIS A 92 -0.94 8.06 -12.92
N ASP A 93 -1.95 8.88 -12.61
CA ASP A 93 -3.31 8.84 -13.16
C ASP A 93 -4.02 7.47 -13.01
N THR A 94 -3.69 6.75 -11.94
CA THR A 94 -4.30 5.45 -11.61
C THR A 94 -5.37 5.61 -10.53
N ASN A 95 -6.49 4.91 -10.68
CA ASN A 95 -7.59 4.90 -9.73
C ASN A 95 -7.62 3.60 -8.92
N ILE A 96 -7.39 3.70 -7.62
CA ILE A 96 -7.59 2.63 -6.65
C ILE A 96 -8.95 2.86 -6.00
N SER A 97 -9.94 2.03 -6.32
CA SER A 97 -11.30 2.18 -5.81
C SER A 97 -11.40 1.87 -4.30
N SER A 98 -12.59 2.08 -3.75
CA SER A 98 -12.84 1.82 -2.32
C SER A 98 -12.69 0.34 -1.96
N HIS A 99 -12.28 0.07 -0.70
CA HIS A 99 -12.10 -1.28 -0.16
C HIS A 99 -11.05 -2.15 -0.89
N VAL A 100 -10.23 -1.57 -1.76
CA VAL A 100 -9.11 -2.29 -2.37
C VAL A 100 -8.08 -2.64 -1.31
N LYS A 101 -7.55 -3.87 -1.37
CA LYS A 101 -6.44 -4.32 -0.52
C LYS A 101 -5.21 -4.58 -1.37
N MET A 102 -4.09 -4.02 -0.97
CA MET A 102 -2.77 -4.32 -1.54
C MET A 102 -1.90 -4.88 -0.43
N ILE A 103 -1.61 -6.18 -0.50
CA ILE A 103 -0.96 -6.93 0.60
C ILE A 103 0.41 -7.40 0.11
N THR A 104 1.47 -6.79 0.63
CA THR A 104 2.86 -7.12 0.22
C THR A 104 3.52 -8.20 1.05
N GLY A 105 2.86 -8.69 2.10
CA GLY A 105 3.39 -9.71 2.99
C GLY A 105 2.62 -11.02 2.91
N SER A 106 3.33 -12.13 2.99
CA SER A 106 2.78 -13.47 3.20
C SER A 106 3.71 -14.30 4.06
N HIS A 107 3.43 -15.59 4.20
CA HIS A 107 4.30 -16.56 4.82
C HIS A 107 4.63 -17.67 3.82
N ASP A 108 5.83 -18.21 3.91
CA ASP A 108 6.21 -19.41 3.18
C ASP A 108 5.58 -20.61 3.86
N ILE A 109 4.63 -21.25 3.19
CA ILE A 109 3.87 -22.40 3.72
C ILE A 109 4.69 -23.70 3.72
N ASP A 110 5.77 -23.74 2.95
CA ASP A 110 6.66 -24.89 2.83
C ASP A 110 7.87 -24.76 3.79
N ASP A 111 8.03 -23.59 4.44
CA ASP A 111 9.07 -23.38 5.44
C ASP A 111 8.59 -23.89 6.81
N PRO A 112 9.31 -24.82 7.47
CA PRO A 112 8.97 -25.29 8.82
C PRO A 112 8.85 -24.19 9.86
N ASP A 113 9.60 -23.09 9.70
CA ASP A 113 9.55 -21.93 10.59
C ASP A 113 8.45 -20.92 10.20
N PHE A 114 7.68 -21.21 9.15
CA PHE A 114 6.60 -20.35 8.63
C PHE A 114 7.05 -18.91 8.44
N THR A 115 8.23 -18.74 7.85
CA THR A 115 8.92 -17.45 7.73
C THR A 115 8.11 -16.45 6.90
N ALA A 116 8.03 -15.22 7.38
CA ALA A 116 7.36 -14.14 6.67
C ALA A 116 8.19 -13.71 5.44
N ASP A 117 7.53 -13.59 4.28
CA ASP A 117 8.09 -13.13 3.02
C ASP A 117 7.36 -11.88 2.53
N PHE A 118 8.10 -10.92 1.97
CA PHE A 118 7.57 -9.62 1.53
C PHE A 118 8.04 -9.33 0.11
N LYS A 119 7.10 -9.19 -0.83
CA LYS A 119 7.41 -8.82 -2.22
C LYS A 119 6.68 -7.55 -2.61
N PRO A 120 7.32 -6.66 -3.38
CA PRO A 120 6.71 -5.40 -3.78
C PRO A 120 5.54 -5.61 -4.74
N ILE A 121 4.60 -4.65 -4.73
CA ILE A 121 3.53 -4.54 -5.71
C ILE A 121 3.81 -3.33 -6.57
N HIS A 122 3.69 -3.48 -7.88
CA HIS A 122 3.80 -2.40 -8.87
C HIS A 122 2.51 -2.29 -9.67
N VAL A 123 1.98 -1.06 -9.80
CA VAL A 123 0.82 -0.75 -10.65
C VAL A 123 1.23 0.35 -11.62
N GLY A 124 1.06 0.11 -12.89
CA GLY A 124 1.33 1.07 -13.95
C GLY A 124 0.40 2.28 -13.95
N HIS A 125 0.58 3.14 -14.94
CA HIS A 125 -0.23 4.34 -15.10
C HIS A 125 -1.57 4.06 -15.79
N HIS A 126 -2.56 4.94 -15.59
CA HIS A 126 -3.91 4.87 -16.19
C HIS A 126 -4.64 3.55 -15.89
N CYS A 127 -4.32 2.90 -14.76
CA CYS A 127 -5.00 1.68 -14.32
C CYS A 127 -6.28 2.01 -13.54
N TRP A 128 -7.21 1.08 -13.58
CA TRP A 128 -8.38 1.11 -12.70
C TRP A 128 -8.48 -0.17 -11.88
N ILE A 129 -8.28 -0.04 -10.59
CA ILE A 129 -8.42 -1.15 -9.63
C ILE A 129 -9.82 -1.08 -9.04
N GLY A 130 -10.67 -2.03 -9.42
CA GLY A 130 -12.09 -2.08 -9.05
C GLY A 130 -12.32 -2.27 -7.55
N THR A 131 -13.50 -1.83 -7.09
CA THR A 131 -13.88 -1.86 -5.68
C THR A 131 -13.73 -3.25 -5.05
N GLY A 132 -13.09 -3.32 -3.88
CA GLY A 132 -12.93 -4.57 -3.13
C GLY A 132 -11.93 -5.56 -3.74
N ALA A 133 -11.22 -5.20 -4.80
CA ALA A 133 -10.15 -6.06 -5.34
C ALA A 133 -9.02 -6.23 -4.32
N THR A 134 -8.39 -7.41 -4.33
CA THR A 134 -7.23 -7.74 -3.50
C THR A 134 -6.04 -8.06 -4.39
N ILE A 135 -4.96 -7.28 -4.25
CA ILE A 135 -3.70 -7.49 -4.98
C ILE A 135 -2.70 -8.12 -4.02
N LEU A 136 -2.18 -9.29 -4.39
CA LEU A 136 -1.23 -10.01 -3.56
C LEU A 136 0.22 -9.61 -3.85
N GLN A 137 1.10 -9.99 -2.95
CA GLN A 137 2.53 -9.70 -3.03
C GLN A 137 3.18 -10.12 -4.36
N GLY A 138 4.12 -9.34 -4.82
CA GLY A 138 4.92 -9.64 -6.02
C GLY A 138 4.22 -9.37 -7.35
N VAL A 139 2.95 -8.93 -7.33
CA VAL A 139 2.18 -8.69 -8.55
C VAL A 139 2.61 -7.38 -9.22
N ASN A 140 2.77 -7.45 -10.55
CA ASN A 140 2.94 -6.31 -11.43
C ASN A 140 1.69 -6.14 -12.30
N ILE A 141 1.10 -4.95 -12.29
CA ILE A 141 -0.05 -4.59 -13.14
C ILE A 141 0.45 -3.60 -14.18
N GLY A 142 0.28 -3.97 -15.45
CA GLY A 142 0.71 -3.16 -16.59
C GLY A 142 -0.11 -1.89 -16.77
N ASN A 143 0.36 -1.01 -17.67
CA ASN A 143 -0.27 0.27 -17.94
C ASN A 143 -1.67 0.10 -18.57
N GLY A 144 -2.62 0.91 -18.13
CA GLY A 144 -3.99 0.90 -18.67
C GLY A 144 -4.83 -0.30 -18.27
N ALA A 145 -4.33 -1.18 -17.43
CA ALA A 145 -5.05 -2.38 -17.01
C ALA A 145 -6.27 -2.04 -16.15
N VAL A 146 -7.31 -2.87 -16.29
CA VAL A 146 -8.52 -2.80 -15.46
C VAL A 146 -8.66 -4.09 -14.65
N VAL A 147 -8.66 -3.95 -13.34
CA VAL A 147 -8.93 -5.04 -12.40
C VAL A 147 -10.40 -5.00 -12.00
N ALA A 148 -11.14 -6.06 -12.23
CA ALA A 148 -12.56 -6.14 -11.89
C ALA A 148 -12.82 -5.99 -10.38
N ALA A 149 -13.98 -5.46 -10.02
CA ALA A 149 -14.40 -5.38 -8.62
C ALA A 149 -14.43 -6.76 -7.96
N GLY A 150 -13.92 -6.85 -6.72
CA GLY A 150 -13.85 -8.09 -5.95
C GLY A 150 -12.85 -9.15 -6.45
N ALA A 151 -12.06 -8.84 -7.49
CA ALA A 151 -11.06 -9.78 -7.99
C ALA A 151 -9.92 -10.00 -6.98
N VAL A 152 -9.39 -11.23 -6.95
CA VAL A 152 -8.14 -11.55 -6.24
C VAL A 152 -7.05 -11.76 -7.30
N VAL A 153 -6.09 -10.84 -7.32
CA VAL A 153 -4.98 -10.83 -8.28
C VAL A 153 -3.76 -11.50 -7.66
N THR A 154 -3.40 -12.66 -8.17
CA THR A 154 -2.31 -13.51 -7.67
C THR A 154 -1.13 -13.60 -8.64
N LYS A 155 -1.28 -13.06 -9.85
CA LYS A 155 -0.29 -13.07 -10.94
C LYS A 155 -0.27 -11.73 -11.65
N ASP A 156 0.81 -11.48 -12.39
CA ASP A 156 0.97 -10.26 -13.19
C ASP A 156 -0.17 -10.11 -14.21
N ILE A 157 -0.56 -8.86 -14.42
CA ILE A 157 -1.53 -8.43 -15.45
C ILE A 157 -0.75 -7.58 -16.48
N PRO A 158 -0.81 -7.92 -17.77
CA PRO A 158 -0.11 -7.18 -18.82
C PRO A 158 -0.64 -5.75 -19.02
#